data_8c9bae74865461ed2284ccd47ca54089
#
_entry.id   8c9bae74865461ed2284ccd47ca54089
#
_cell.length_a   1.000
_cell.length_b   1.000
_cell.length_c   1.000
_cell.angle_alpha   90.00
_cell.angle_beta   90.00
_cell.angle_gamma   90.00
#
_symmetry.space_group_name_H-M   'P 1'
#
loop_
_entity.id
_entity.type
_entity.pdbx_description
1 polymer ?
#
loop_
_entity_poly.entity_id
_entity_poly.type
_entity_poly.pdbx_seq_one_letter_code
_entity_poly.pdbx_strand_id
1 'polypeptide(L)'
;TKLGDTDGPNVIATRNLGDQNLLLVDEAHRGMGSQEERGWFRSRARLSEKGFVFEYSATLKEAVTAAKRPDIEASYAKTILFDYSYRYFYEDGYGKDYRIFNLPRTFSQLEFSYLTACLLSFYQQLKLYEDKQSNYAPYNIEKPLWVFVGSSVTKAVSQKKNKKTGEVSVKVDDSVSDVGK
;
A
#
# COMPACT_ATOMS: atom_id res chain seq x y z
N THR A 1 7.80 17.14 3.50
CA THR A 1 9.01 17.08 4.35
C THR A 1 9.29 15.64 4.70
N LYS A 2 10.54 15.21 4.62
CA LYS A 2 11.01 13.87 5.00
C LYS A 2 11.82 13.93 6.27
N LEU A 3 11.88 12.84 7.01
CA LEU A 3 12.81 12.66 8.11
C LEU A 3 14.07 11.95 7.59
N GLY A 4 15.24 12.32 8.11
CA GLY A 4 16.51 11.73 7.71
C GLY A 4 17.59 11.90 8.79
N ASP A 5 18.78 11.44 8.48
CA ASP A 5 19.93 11.58 9.40
C ASP A 5 20.60 12.96 9.32
N THR A 6 20.42 13.67 8.21
CA THR A 6 20.98 14.99 7.95
C THR A 6 19.92 15.94 7.41
N ASP A 7 20.09 17.24 7.68
CA ASP A 7 19.22 18.26 7.12
C ASP A 7 19.43 18.43 5.61
N GLY A 8 18.36 18.76 4.92
CA GLY A 8 18.34 19.01 3.48
C GLY A 8 17.14 19.87 3.07
N PRO A 9 17.02 20.25 1.80
CA PRO A 9 15.97 21.16 1.33
C PRO A 9 14.55 20.74 1.69
N ASN A 10 14.29 19.43 1.78
CA ASN A 10 13.00 18.84 2.15
C ASN A 10 13.15 17.76 3.23
N VAL A 11 14.24 17.77 4.00
CA VAL A 11 14.57 16.76 5.00
C VAL A 11 14.91 17.45 6.32
N ILE A 12 14.25 17.01 7.39
CA ILE A 12 14.56 17.42 8.76
C ILE A 12 15.36 16.29 9.40
N ALA A 13 16.53 16.62 9.94
CA ALA A 13 17.30 15.64 10.69
C ALA A 13 16.58 15.27 11.99
N THR A 14 16.45 13.97 12.25
CA THR A 14 15.74 13.47 13.44
C THR A 14 16.33 13.99 14.74
N ARG A 15 17.66 14.25 14.77
CA ARG A 15 18.35 14.85 15.94
C ARG A 15 17.81 16.23 16.34
N ASN A 16 17.24 17.00 15.40
CA ASN A 16 16.72 18.34 15.66
C ASN A 16 15.35 18.31 16.38
N LEU A 17 14.69 17.17 16.41
CA LEU A 17 13.39 16.99 17.03
C LEU A 17 13.48 16.48 18.48
N GLY A 18 14.70 16.20 18.98
CA GLY A 18 14.90 15.63 20.30
C GLY A 18 14.44 14.17 20.42
N ASP A 19 14.27 13.69 21.64
CA ASP A 19 13.94 12.29 21.96
C ASP A 19 12.69 12.12 22.84
N GLN A 20 12.12 13.23 23.33
CA GLN A 20 10.91 13.26 24.17
C GLN A 20 9.67 13.63 23.32
N ASN A 21 9.34 12.82 22.34
CA ASN A 21 8.25 13.12 21.43
C ASN A 21 7.07 12.19 21.66
N LEU A 22 5.87 12.69 21.40
CA LEU A 22 4.69 11.87 21.15
C LEU A 22 4.56 11.67 19.63
N LEU A 23 4.71 10.45 19.18
CA LEU A 23 4.56 10.09 17.77
C LEU A 23 3.20 9.44 17.53
N LEU A 24 2.52 9.92 16.51
CA LEU A 24 1.32 9.28 15.96
C LEU A 24 1.70 8.78 14.56
N VAL A 25 1.73 7.46 14.38
CA VAL A 25 2.21 6.83 13.14
C VAL A 25 1.04 6.12 12.48
N ASP A 26 0.57 6.68 11.39
CA ASP A 26 -0.39 6.02 10.51
C ASP A 26 0.31 5.06 9.55
N GLU A 27 -0.38 4.00 9.14
CA GLU A 27 0.15 2.93 8.29
C GLU A 27 1.48 2.36 8.83
N ALA A 28 1.52 2.09 10.13
CA ALA A 28 2.73 1.67 10.85
C ALA A 28 3.34 0.35 10.35
N HIS A 29 2.57 -0.45 9.61
CA HIS A 29 3.06 -1.65 8.92
C HIS A 29 4.16 -1.33 7.89
N ARG A 30 4.17 -0.11 7.33
CA ARG A 30 5.24 0.35 6.46
C ARG A 30 6.51 0.52 7.28
N GLY A 31 7.61 0.00 6.81
CA GLY A 31 8.88 0.12 7.51
C GLY A 31 9.37 -1.14 8.21
N MET A 32 8.66 -2.26 8.11
CA MET A 32 9.05 -3.52 8.76
C MET A 32 9.86 -4.47 7.86
N GLY A 33 9.81 -4.31 6.53
CA GLY A 33 10.31 -5.31 5.58
C GLY A 33 11.66 -5.04 4.93
N SER A 34 11.88 -3.87 4.31
CA SER A 34 13.08 -3.58 3.52
C SER A 34 14.20 -2.88 4.30
N GLN A 35 15.40 -2.74 3.68
CA GLN A 35 16.49 -2.00 4.32
C GLN A 35 16.21 -0.50 4.45
N GLU A 36 15.52 0.09 3.50
CA GLU A 36 15.09 1.50 3.55
C GLU A 36 14.03 1.69 4.64
N GLU A 37 13.13 0.75 4.77
CA GLU A 37 12.12 0.70 5.80
C GLU A 37 12.71 0.50 7.20
N ARG A 38 13.85 -0.19 7.34
CA ARG A 38 14.59 -0.26 8.62
C ARG A 38 15.09 1.13 9.07
N GLY A 39 15.33 2.03 8.13
CA GLY A 39 15.68 3.43 8.43
C GLY A 39 14.53 4.15 9.12
N TRP A 40 13.30 3.97 8.62
CA TRP A 40 12.10 4.54 9.22
C TRP A 40 11.81 3.98 10.62
N PHE A 41 11.91 2.68 10.80
CA PHE A 41 11.76 2.04 12.12
C PHE A 41 12.78 2.57 13.13
N ARG A 42 14.04 2.74 12.74
CA ARG A 42 15.09 3.34 13.59
C ARG A 42 14.80 4.80 13.92
N SER A 43 14.30 5.56 12.95
CA SER A 43 13.93 6.96 13.17
C SER A 43 12.80 7.09 14.19
N ARG A 44 11.79 6.22 14.12
CA ARG A 44 10.71 6.16 15.12
C ARG A 44 11.27 5.88 16.52
N ALA A 45 12.04 4.80 16.65
CA ALA A 45 12.64 4.40 17.92
C ALA A 45 13.48 5.53 18.54
N ARG A 46 14.28 6.21 17.72
CA ARG A 46 15.12 7.32 18.18
C ARG A 46 14.30 8.52 18.63
N LEU A 47 13.27 8.89 17.85
CA LEU A 47 12.43 10.05 18.17
C LEU A 47 11.60 9.84 19.44
N SER A 48 11.28 8.61 19.78
CA SER A 48 10.47 8.26 20.94
C SER A 48 11.28 7.59 22.07
N GLU A 49 12.60 7.69 22.06
CA GLU A 49 13.46 7.00 23.03
C GLU A 49 13.09 7.30 24.47
N LYS A 50 12.73 8.55 24.76
CA LYS A 50 12.21 9.02 26.05
C LYS A 50 10.77 9.53 25.98
N GLY A 51 10.09 9.21 24.88
CA GLY A 51 8.74 9.63 24.59
C GLY A 51 7.77 8.47 24.48
N PHE A 52 6.76 8.63 23.61
CA PHE A 52 5.75 7.61 23.38
C PHE A 52 5.34 7.53 21.90
N VAL A 53 4.94 6.32 21.46
CA VAL A 53 4.47 6.09 20.08
C VAL A 53 3.12 5.43 20.13
N PHE A 54 2.15 6.00 19.41
CA PHE A 54 0.94 5.32 19.00
C PHE A 54 1.04 4.94 17.54
N GLU A 55 0.84 3.68 17.23
CA GLU A 55 0.89 3.14 15.89
C GLU A 55 -0.49 2.63 15.46
N TYR A 56 -0.92 3.03 14.27
CA TYR A 56 -2.18 2.64 13.67
C TYR A 56 -1.92 1.89 12.38
N SER A 57 -2.61 0.78 12.18
CA SER A 57 -2.52 0.02 10.94
C SER A 57 -3.67 -0.97 10.84
N ALA A 58 -4.26 -1.08 9.66
CA ALA A 58 -5.26 -2.11 9.36
C ALA A 58 -4.65 -3.51 9.17
N THR A 59 -3.36 -3.59 8.83
CA THR A 59 -2.67 -4.83 8.42
C THR A 59 -1.39 -5.08 9.21
N LEU A 60 -1.36 -4.67 10.47
CA LEU A 60 -0.15 -4.77 11.30
C LEU A 60 0.30 -6.23 11.50
N LYS A 61 -0.65 -7.12 11.77
CA LYS A 61 -0.37 -8.54 12.02
C LYS A 61 0.27 -9.20 10.81
N GLU A 62 -0.28 -8.96 9.63
CA GLU A 62 0.23 -9.49 8.38
C GLU A 62 1.66 -9.00 8.11
N ALA A 63 1.92 -7.72 8.35
CA ALA A 63 3.24 -7.14 8.15
C ALA A 63 4.29 -7.67 9.14
N VAL A 64 3.93 -7.82 10.41
CA VAL A 64 4.80 -8.41 11.44
C VAL A 64 5.15 -9.85 11.08
N THR A 65 4.15 -10.63 10.67
CA THR A 65 4.36 -12.03 10.24
C THR A 65 5.24 -12.11 8.98
N ALA A 66 4.99 -11.24 8.00
CA ALA A 66 5.75 -11.20 6.75
C ALA A 66 7.21 -10.74 6.95
N ALA A 67 7.47 -9.92 7.94
CA ALA A 67 8.82 -9.44 8.27
C ALA A 67 9.75 -10.57 8.73
N LYS A 68 9.22 -11.68 9.21
CA LYS A 68 9.97 -12.86 9.71
C LYS A 68 11.05 -12.45 10.74
N ARG A 69 10.70 -11.55 11.64
CA ARG A 69 11.58 -10.99 12.67
C ARG A 69 11.01 -11.25 14.05
N PRO A 70 11.54 -12.25 14.79
CA PRO A 70 11.03 -12.62 16.12
C PRO A 70 11.13 -11.49 17.16
N ASP A 71 12.11 -10.60 17.03
CA ASP A 71 12.28 -9.43 17.89
C ASP A 71 11.12 -8.43 17.74
N ILE A 72 10.70 -8.18 16.51
CA ILE A 72 9.55 -7.32 16.21
C ILE A 72 8.26 -8.00 16.69
N GLU A 73 8.09 -9.27 16.36
CA GLU A 73 6.91 -10.03 16.77
C GLU A 73 6.74 -10.04 18.29
N ALA A 74 7.81 -10.32 19.04
CA ALA A 74 7.77 -10.30 20.50
C ALA A 74 7.48 -8.92 21.10
N SER A 75 7.95 -7.85 20.44
CA SER A 75 7.66 -6.48 20.85
C SER A 75 6.18 -6.14 20.66
N TYR A 76 5.66 -6.38 19.45
CA TYR A 76 4.26 -6.05 19.14
C TYR A 76 3.25 -6.93 19.87
N ALA A 77 3.57 -8.18 20.15
CA ALA A 77 2.67 -9.09 20.89
C ALA A 77 2.27 -8.56 22.28
N LYS A 78 3.07 -7.65 22.86
CA LYS A 78 2.84 -7.08 24.20
C LYS A 78 2.26 -5.66 24.18
N THR A 79 2.12 -5.05 23.03
CA THR A 79 1.83 -3.61 22.91
C THR A 79 0.54 -3.30 22.14
N ILE A 80 -0.21 -4.32 21.73
CA ILE A 80 -1.50 -4.13 21.08
C ILE A 80 -2.51 -3.66 22.13
N LEU A 81 -2.98 -2.42 21.99
CA LEU A 81 -3.95 -1.80 22.88
C LEU A 81 -5.38 -2.05 22.39
N PHE A 82 -5.58 -2.11 21.11
CA PHE A 82 -6.88 -2.22 20.48
C PHE A 82 -6.79 -3.00 19.17
N ASP A 83 -7.63 -4.01 19.04
CA ASP A 83 -7.79 -4.78 17.79
C ASP A 83 -9.23 -4.62 17.29
N TYR A 84 -9.35 -3.94 16.13
CA TYR A 84 -10.59 -3.84 15.38
C TYR A 84 -10.35 -4.34 13.96
N SER A 85 -10.04 -5.63 13.88
CA SER A 85 -9.81 -6.31 12.60
C SER A 85 -11.09 -6.34 11.75
N TYR A 86 -10.94 -6.65 10.45
CA TYR A 86 -12.05 -6.71 9.51
C TYR A 86 -13.19 -7.62 9.99
N ARG A 87 -12.88 -8.65 10.76
CA ARG A 87 -13.88 -9.54 11.36
C ARG A 87 -14.87 -8.76 12.23
N TYR A 88 -14.37 -7.95 13.17
CA TYR A 88 -15.22 -7.15 14.06
C TYR A 88 -15.97 -6.07 13.28
N PHE A 89 -15.29 -5.41 12.34
CA PHE A 89 -15.90 -4.44 11.45
C PHE A 89 -17.05 -5.04 10.63
N TYR A 90 -16.91 -6.28 10.20
CA TYR A 90 -17.95 -7.01 9.47
C TYR A 90 -19.10 -7.45 10.40
N GLU A 91 -18.78 -8.00 11.57
CA GLU A 91 -19.76 -8.41 12.57
C GLU A 91 -20.63 -7.23 13.05
N ASP A 92 -20.05 -6.03 13.14
CA ASP A 92 -20.76 -4.79 13.47
C ASP A 92 -21.61 -4.21 12.31
N GLY A 93 -21.63 -4.86 11.16
CA GLY A 93 -22.45 -4.48 10.00
C GLY A 93 -21.86 -3.40 9.11
N TYR A 94 -20.63 -2.97 9.33
CA TYR A 94 -19.95 -1.98 8.48
C TYR A 94 -19.22 -2.62 7.29
N GLY A 95 -18.89 -3.90 7.40
CA GLY A 95 -18.20 -4.65 6.35
C GLY A 95 -19.11 -4.99 5.18
N LYS A 96 -18.49 -5.28 4.04
CA LYS A 96 -19.15 -5.77 2.83
C LYS A 96 -18.60 -7.15 2.47
N ASP A 97 -19.45 -7.99 1.90
CA ASP A 97 -18.98 -9.21 1.26
C ASP A 97 -18.05 -8.90 0.11
N TYR A 98 -17.02 -9.72 -0.03
CA TYR A 98 -16.07 -9.60 -1.13
C TYR A 98 -15.72 -10.99 -1.68
N ARG A 99 -15.30 -11.01 -2.92
CA ARG A 99 -14.76 -12.21 -3.57
C ARG A 99 -13.40 -11.90 -4.16
N ILE A 100 -12.45 -12.79 -3.93
CA ILE A 100 -11.11 -12.69 -4.47
C ILE A 100 -10.99 -13.69 -5.63
N PHE A 101 -10.73 -13.17 -6.81
CA PHE A 101 -10.45 -13.98 -8.00
C PHE A 101 -8.96 -13.85 -8.31
N ASN A 102 -8.20 -14.91 -8.09
CA ASN A 102 -6.78 -14.92 -8.38
C ASN A 102 -6.48 -15.84 -9.56
N LEU A 103 -5.63 -15.37 -10.48
CA LEU A 103 -5.03 -16.23 -11.48
C LEU A 103 -3.84 -16.96 -10.87
N PRO A 104 -3.74 -18.28 -11.00
CA PRO A 104 -2.50 -18.99 -10.70
C PRO A 104 -1.35 -18.44 -11.55
N ARG A 105 -0.18 -18.26 -10.94
CA ARG A 105 1.01 -17.69 -11.61
C ARG A 105 1.42 -18.39 -12.91
N THR A 106 1.01 -19.63 -13.09
CA THR A 106 1.27 -20.44 -14.29
C THR A 106 0.46 -20.02 -15.52
N PHE A 107 -0.53 -19.13 -15.37
CA PHE A 107 -1.44 -18.73 -16.44
C PHE A 107 -1.22 -17.27 -16.92
N SER A 108 0.02 -16.80 -16.97
CA SER A 108 0.36 -15.46 -17.50
C SER A 108 -0.22 -15.20 -18.92
N GLN A 109 -0.37 -16.23 -19.72
CA GLN A 109 -0.99 -16.13 -21.07
C GLN A 109 -2.49 -15.80 -21.04
N LEU A 110 -3.15 -15.96 -19.90
CA LEU A 110 -4.59 -15.68 -19.74
C LEU A 110 -4.87 -14.30 -19.12
N GLU A 111 -3.85 -13.47 -18.95
CA GLU A 111 -3.99 -12.16 -18.32
C GLU A 111 -5.07 -11.30 -18.99
N PHE A 112 -5.03 -11.21 -20.32
CA PHE A 112 -6.05 -10.45 -21.07
C PHE A 112 -7.45 -11.04 -20.95
N SER A 113 -7.58 -12.36 -21.00
CA SER A 113 -8.88 -13.03 -20.82
C SER A 113 -9.43 -12.78 -19.42
N TYR A 114 -8.55 -12.79 -18.41
CA TYR A 114 -8.92 -12.48 -17.03
C TYR A 114 -9.37 -11.02 -16.87
N LEU A 115 -8.62 -10.07 -17.41
CA LEU A 115 -8.99 -8.65 -17.37
C LEU A 115 -10.31 -8.40 -18.12
N THR A 116 -10.51 -9.08 -19.26
CA THR A 116 -11.77 -9.02 -20.00
C THR A 116 -12.93 -9.56 -19.17
N ALA A 117 -12.74 -10.68 -18.46
CA ALA A 117 -13.76 -11.25 -17.59
C ALA A 117 -14.09 -10.32 -16.41
N CYS A 118 -13.08 -9.66 -15.83
CA CYS A 118 -13.27 -8.65 -14.80
C CYS A 118 -14.07 -7.45 -15.32
N LEU A 119 -13.75 -6.97 -16.54
CA LEU A 119 -14.46 -5.87 -17.19
C LEU A 119 -15.93 -6.22 -17.45
N LEU A 120 -16.19 -7.41 -17.98
CA LEU A 120 -17.56 -7.88 -18.23
C LEU A 120 -18.34 -8.04 -16.92
N SER A 121 -17.72 -8.56 -15.88
CA SER A 121 -18.33 -8.65 -14.55
C SER A 121 -18.67 -7.27 -13.98
N PHE A 122 -17.78 -6.30 -14.13
CA PHE A 122 -18.05 -4.93 -13.73
C PHE A 122 -19.18 -4.30 -14.55
N TYR A 123 -19.17 -4.49 -15.86
CA TYR A 123 -20.26 -4.01 -16.73
C TYR A 123 -21.62 -4.60 -16.34
N GLN A 124 -21.66 -5.88 -15.99
CA GLN A 124 -22.85 -6.52 -15.46
C GLN A 124 -23.36 -5.84 -14.18
N GLN A 125 -22.44 -5.49 -13.26
CA GLN A 125 -22.80 -4.77 -12.04
C GLN A 125 -23.37 -3.37 -12.35
N LEU A 126 -22.79 -2.67 -13.32
CA LEU A 126 -23.31 -1.38 -13.76
C LEU A 126 -24.74 -1.50 -14.31
N LYS A 127 -24.98 -2.49 -15.15
CA LYS A 127 -26.30 -2.75 -15.71
C LYS A 127 -27.33 -3.09 -14.64
N LEU A 128 -27.00 -3.95 -13.70
CA LEU A 128 -27.85 -4.27 -12.56
C LEU A 128 -28.18 -3.02 -11.71
N TYR A 129 -27.20 -2.13 -11.54
CA TYR A 129 -27.43 -0.87 -10.83
C TYR A 129 -28.39 0.05 -11.59
N GLU A 130 -28.18 0.25 -12.90
CA GLU A 130 -29.04 1.07 -13.76
C GLU A 130 -30.49 0.53 -13.79
N ASP A 131 -30.68 -0.77 -13.97
CA ASP A 131 -31.98 -1.42 -14.05
C ASP A 131 -32.75 -1.41 -12.71
N LYS A 132 -32.04 -1.35 -11.59
CA LYS A 132 -32.61 -1.49 -10.24
C LYS A 132 -32.31 -0.29 -9.32
N GLN A 133 -32.07 0.88 -9.90
CA GLN A 133 -31.70 2.08 -9.14
C GLN A 133 -32.68 2.42 -8.02
N SER A 134 -33.99 2.24 -8.26
CA SER A 134 -35.02 2.48 -7.25
C SER A 134 -34.91 1.58 -6.02
N ASN A 135 -34.34 0.38 -6.17
CA ASN A 135 -34.14 -0.54 -5.05
C ASN A 135 -32.91 -0.15 -4.22
N TYR A 136 -31.94 0.56 -4.80
CA TYR A 136 -30.70 0.96 -4.14
C TYR A 136 -30.79 2.33 -3.48
N ALA A 137 -31.61 3.22 -4.01
CA ALA A 137 -31.76 4.58 -3.52
C ALA A 137 -32.09 4.70 -2.00
N PRO A 138 -32.97 3.87 -1.43
CA PRO A 138 -33.28 3.94 0.01
C PRO A 138 -32.07 3.63 0.92
N TYR A 139 -31.06 2.94 0.39
CA TYR A 139 -29.85 2.54 1.11
C TYR A 139 -28.65 3.43 0.81
N ASN A 140 -28.82 4.51 0.07
CA ASN A 140 -27.75 5.40 -0.40
C ASN A 140 -26.61 4.62 -1.10
N ILE A 141 -26.96 3.57 -1.83
CA ILE A 141 -25.99 2.79 -2.61
C ILE A 141 -25.77 3.51 -3.92
N GLU A 142 -24.55 3.96 -4.11
CA GLU A 142 -24.09 4.67 -5.29
C GLU A 142 -23.63 3.72 -6.40
N LYS A 143 -23.42 4.31 -7.57
CA LYS A 143 -22.95 3.60 -8.76
C LYS A 143 -21.67 2.81 -8.49
N PRO A 144 -21.59 1.54 -8.94
CA PRO A 144 -20.36 0.76 -8.80
C PRO A 144 -19.15 1.47 -9.39
N LEU A 145 -18.05 1.43 -8.67
CA LEU A 145 -16.77 1.98 -9.09
C LEU A 145 -15.77 0.84 -9.34
N TRP A 146 -15.13 0.87 -10.50
CA TRP A 146 -13.98 0.02 -10.77
C TRP A 146 -12.69 0.78 -10.49
N VAL A 147 -11.90 0.27 -9.57
CA VAL A 147 -10.57 0.80 -9.26
C VAL A 147 -9.53 -0.16 -9.82
N PHE A 148 -8.77 0.31 -10.79
CA PHE A 148 -7.62 -0.41 -11.33
C PHE A 148 -6.34 0.02 -10.60
N VAL A 149 -5.67 -0.94 -9.95
CA VAL A 149 -4.43 -0.69 -9.21
C VAL A 149 -3.31 -1.47 -9.90
N GLY A 150 -2.46 -0.76 -10.62
CA GLY A 150 -1.26 -1.32 -11.23
C GLY A 150 -0.06 -1.28 -10.29
N SER A 151 0.91 -2.14 -10.53
CA SER A 151 2.17 -2.17 -9.78
C SER A 151 3.09 -1.00 -10.15
N SER A 152 2.97 -0.48 -11.37
CA SER A 152 3.77 0.65 -11.87
C SER A 152 2.94 1.55 -12.78
N VAL A 153 2.98 2.84 -12.50
CA VAL A 153 2.36 3.89 -13.33
C VAL A 153 3.41 4.60 -14.19
N THR A 154 4.68 4.47 -13.84
CA THR A 154 5.80 5.11 -14.55
C THR A 154 6.39 4.18 -15.59
N LYS A 155 6.54 4.73 -16.79
CA LYS A 155 7.29 4.07 -17.86
C LYS A 155 8.74 3.83 -17.41
N ALA A 156 9.29 2.66 -17.65
CA ALA A 156 10.69 2.41 -17.38
C ALA A 156 11.54 3.24 -18.36
N VAL A 157 12.20 4.25 -17.83
CA VAL A 157 13.14 5.09 -18.60
C VAL A 157 14.54 4.56 -18.36
N SER A 158 15.11 3.90 -19.36
CA SER A 158 16.52 3.49 -19.32
C SER A 158 17.38 4.50 -20.08
N GLN A 159 18.30 5.13 -19.36
CA GLN A 159 19.32 6.00 -19.97
C GLN A 159 20.60 5.17 -20.22
N LYS A 160 20.98 5.05 -21.48
CA LYS A 160 22.29 4.49 -21.86
C LYS A 160 23.20 5.61 -22.32
N LYS A 161 24.27 5.86 -21.58
CA LYS A 161 25.34 6.77 -22.00
C LYS A 161 26.35 5.99 -22.83
N ASN A 162 26.53 6.40 -24.07
CA ASN A 162 27.57 5.82 -24.91
C ASN A 162 28.94 6.27 -24.40
N LYS A 163 29.76 5.32 -23.97
CA LYS A 163 31.09 5.60 -23.37
C LYS A 163 32.10 6.23 -24.37
N LYS A 164 31.85 6.13 -25.71
CA LYS A 164 32.74 6.67 -26.72
C LYS A 164 32.32 8.04 -27.26
N THR A 165 31.04 8.31 -27.37
CA THR A 165 30.50 9.57 -27.93
C THR A 165 29.93 10.51 -26.88
N GLY A 166 29.75 10.06 -25.66
CA GLY A 166 29.12 10.86 -24.59
C GLY A 166 27.61 11.07 -24.75
N GLU A 167 27.01 10.58 -25.84
CA GLU A 167 25.59 10.73 -26.11
C GLU A 167 24.74 9.89 -25.17
N VAL A 168 23.65 10.49 -24.68
CA VAL A 168 22.67 9.84 -23.82
C VAL A 168 21.48 9.44 -24.68
N SER A 169 21.31 8.16 -24.90
CA SER A 169 20.07 7.62 -25.49
C SER A 169 19.07 7.26 -24.39
N VAL A 170 17.88 7.82 -24.51
CA VAL A 170 16.76 7.53 -23.61
C VAL A 170 15.84 6.53 -24.31
N LYS A 171 15.73 5.33 -23.78
CA LYS A 171 14.69 4.36 -24.18
C LYS A 171 13.57 4.40 -23.16
N VAL A 172 12.37 4.65 -23.65
CA VAL A 172 11.13 4.53 -22.86
C VAL A 172 10.50 3.19 -23.22
N ASP A 173 10.35 2.33 -22.26
CA ASP A 173 9.68 1.03 -22.43
C ASP A 173 8.24 1.13 -21.92
N ASP A 174 7.31 1.26 -22.85
CA ASP A 174 5.89 1.37 -22.58
C ASP A 174 5.27 0.04 -22.10
N SER A 175 5.95 -1.08 -22.34
CA SER A 175 5.47 -2.42 -21.95
C SER A 175 5.55 -2.67 -20.44
N VAL A 176 6.29 -1.84 -19.71
CA VAL A 176 6.48 -1.97 -18.26
C VAL A 176 5.39 -1.25 -17.46
N SER A 177 4.63 -0.36 -18.10
CA SER A 177 3.53 0.35 -17.44
C SER A 177 2.24 -0.48 -17.50
N ASP A 178 1.66 -0.80 -16.36
CA ASP A 178 0.36 -1.50 -16.28
C ASP A 178 -0.80 -0.67 -16.84
N VAL A 179 -0.61 0.64 -16.99
CA VAL A 179 -1.60 1.59 -17.55
C VAL A 179 -1.44 1.72 -19.07
N GLY A 180 -0.32 1.32 -19.63
CA GLY A 180 -0.02 1.40 -21.06
C GLY A 180 -0.32 0.11 -21.84
N LYS A 181 -0.81 -0.92 -21.18
CA LYS A 181 -1.27 -2.16 -21.80
C LYS A 181 -2.77 -2.04 -22.10
#